data_25e066e1dc8dd445e08097238b6435bc
#
_entry.id   25e066e1dc8dd445e08097238b6435bc
#
_cell.length_a   1.000
_cell.length_b   1.000
_cell.length_c   1.000
_cell.angle_alpha   90.00
_cell.angle_beta   90.00
_cell.angle_gamma   90.00
#
_symmetry.space_group_name_H-M   'P 1'
#
loop_
_entity.id
_entity.type
_entity.pdbx_description
1 polymer ?
#
loop_
_entity_poly.entity_id
_entity_poly.type
_entity_poly.pdbx_seq_one_letter_code
_entity_poly.pdbx_strand_id
1 'polypeptide(L)'
;MEATNEISGLLDLMVQPAFSVRNGQICDINAAAQGRLITRDMQLEDLLITGKQEYADFRDGCLYLTLRIHNTSCGASVSRVGDSDIFVLEQDADQMQLQAMALAAKELRLPLNNAMTITDGLFPVSGKNGDPDLLEQVAKINRGLFQMHRIICNMSDAYRYSQETDAVTETRDICSLMTELFESNKELVKHAGIDLHFIAPSEPIYCLVDWEKLERGIHNILSNAVKFSPAGTCIQAKLTRSGQLLYLTVQDGGSGVAPALRSGIHARYLREPGIEDGRYGIGLGMVLIRSAAAAHGGTVLMEYPQEQGARVTMTIAIRNNTSGTVRSPQHRFAIDYTGGWDHRLLELSEALPASAYRKELN
;
A
#
# COMPACT_ATOMS: atom_id res chain seq x y z
N MET A 1 18.69 -7.74 -32.29
CA MET A 1 19.78 -6.78 -32.02
C MET A 1 19.26 -5.36 -31.73
N GLU A 2 18.26 -4.81 -32.43
CA GLU A 2 17.71 -3.48 -32.15
C GLU A 2 17.04 -3.37 -30.75
N ALA A 3 16.18 -4.30 -30.38
CA ALA A 3 15.49 -4.30 -29.08
C ALA A 3 16.44 -4.44 -27.87
N THR A 4 17.60 -5.08 -28.02
CA THR A 4 18.59 -5.23 -26.95
C THR A 4 19.32 -3.89 -26.69
N ASN A 5 19.53 -3.09 -27.73
CA ASN A 5 20.16 -1.77 -27.61
C ASN A 5 19.21 -0.74 -26.95
N GLU A 6 17.91 -0.88 -27.15
CA GLU A 6 16.91 0.01 -26.56
C GLU A 6 16.78 -0.21 -25.03
N ILE A 7 16.82 -1.45 -24.56
CA ILE A 7 16.75 -1.78 -23.14
C ILE A 7 18.00 -1.32 -22.39
N SER A 8 19.19 -1.57 -22.97
CA SER A 8 20.45 -1.09 -22.37
C SER A 8 20.46 0.43 -22.25
N GLY A 9 20.04 1.15 -23.31
CA GLY A 9 19.92 2.62 -23.27
C GLY A 9 18.89 3.12 -22.23
N LEU A 10 17.80 2.41 -22.04
CA LEU A 10 16.79 2.73 -21.02
C LEU A 10 17.37 2.55 -19.61
N LEU A 11 18.09 1.47 -19.36
CA LEU A 11 18.73 1.20 -18.05
C LEU A 11 19.77 2.25 -17.71
N ASP A 12 20.56 2.70 -18.69
CA ASP A 12 21.61 3.71 -18.50
C ASP A 12 21.06 5.10 -18.13
N LEU A 13 19.79 5.38 -18.48
CA LEU A 13 19.10 6.61 -18.06
C LEU A 13 18.57 6.54 -16.63
N MET A 14 18.50 5.35 -16.02
CA MET A 14 18.00 5.17 -14.66
C MET A 14 19.08 5.48 -13.62
N VAL A 15 18.74 6.34 -12.67
CA VAL A 15 19.61 6.64 -11.52
C VAL A 15 19.60 5.50 -10.50
N GLN A 16 18.50 4.78 -10.41
CA GLN A 16 18.32 3.64 -9.51
C GLN A 16 19.06 2.41 -10.04
N PRO A 17 19.57 1.53 -9.14
CA PRO A 17 20.12 0.25 -9.56
C PRO A 17 19.10 -0.57 -10.33
N ALA A 18 19.39 -0.88 -11.59
CA ALA A 18 18.47 -1.59 -12.46
C ALA A 18 19.20 -2.60 -13.35
N PHE A 19 18.50 -3.70 -13.66
CA PHE A 19 18.99 -4.73 -14.56
C PHE A 19 17.85 -5.38 -15.33
N SER A 20 18.17 -5.95 -16.49
CA SER A 20 17.22 -6.72 -17.29
C SER A 20 17.44 -8.22 -17.13
N VAL A 21 16.34 -8.97 -17.17
CA VAL A 21 16.34 -10.44 -17.12
C VAL A 21 15.65 -10.98 -18.37
N ARG A 22 16.24 -11.98 -18.98
CA ARG A 22 15.63 -12.74 -20.07
C ARG A 22 15.86 -14.24 -19.85
N ASN A 23 14.79 -15.01 -19.89
CA ASN A 23 14.85 -16.47 -19.64
C ASN A 23 15.55 -16.82 -18.29
N GLY A 24 15.32 -16.04 -17.24
CA GLY A 24 15.91 -16.26 -15.93
C GLY A 24 17.37 -15.79 -15.77
N GLN A 25 18.00 -15.30 -16.82
CA GLN A 25 19.39 -14.79 -16.80
C GLN A 25 19.42 -13.27 -16.84
N ILE A 26 20.33 -12.68 -16.06
CA ILE A 26 20.62 -11.25 -16.07
C ILE A 26 21.38 -10.91 -17.35
N CYS A 27 20.82 -10.01 -18.18
CA CYS A 27 21.37 -9.63 -19.47
C CYS A 27 22.11 -8.29 -19.41
N ASP A 28 21.39 -7.21 -19.08
CA ASP A 28 21.93 -5.86 -19.03
C ASP A 28 21.86 -5.31 -17.62
N ILE A 29 22.85 -4.50 -17.25
CA ILE A 29 23.04 -4.02 -15.88
C ILE A 29 23.53 -2.57 -15.98
N ASN A 30 22.86 -1.62 -15.31
CA ASN A 30 23.33 -0.24 -15.27
C ASN A 30 24.48 -0.03 -14.26
N ALA A 31 25.14 1.11 -14.31
CA ALA A 31 26.27 1.44 -13.44
C ALA A 31 25.91 1.37 -11.95
N ALA A 32 24.70 1.79 -11.57
CA ALA A 32 24.25 1.76 -10.17
C ALA A 32 24.07 0.31 -9.66
N ALA A 33 23.56 -0.61 -10.49
CA ALA A 33 23.43 -2.03 -10.14
C ALA A 33 24.80 -2.74 -10.08
N GLN A 34 25.75 -2.36 -10.96
CA GLN A 34 27.13 -2.83 -10.87
C GLN A 34 27.78 -2.40 -9.55
N GLY A 35 27.51 -1.17 -9.08
CA GLY A 35 27.95 -0.69 -7.78
C GLY A 35 27.41 -1.51 -6.59
N ARG A 36 26.30 -2.24 -6.76
CA ARG A 36 25.78 -3.22 -5.79
C ARG A 36 26.26 -4.65 -6.03
N LEU A 37 27.28 -4.81 -6.86
CA LEU A 37 27.91 -6.09 -7.17
C LEU A 37 26.94 -7.08 -7.87
N ILE A 38 25.97 -6.58 -8.63
CA ILE A 38 25.13 -7.41 -9.49
C ILE A 38 25.92 -7.71 -10.76
N THR A 39 25.97 -8.99 -11.14
CA THR A 39 26.74 -9.46 -12.28
C THR A 39 25.87 -10.33 -13.20
N ARG A 40 26.29 -10.48 -14.47
CA ARG A 40 25.52 -11.24 -15.47
C ARG A 40 25.53 -12.75 -15.24
N ASP A 41 26.46 -13.25 -14.44
CA ASP A 41 26.59 -14.66 -14.08
C ASP A 41 25.63 -15.09 -12.94
N MET A 42 24.98 -14.13 -12.26
CA MET A 42 23.98 -14.42 -11.24
C MET A 42 22.70 -14.94 -11.88
N GLN A 43 22.13 -15.97 -11.25
CA GLN A 43 20.81 -16.51 -11.64
C GLN A 43 19.74 -15.78 -10.84
N LEU A 44 18.68 -15.35 -11.50
CA LEU A 44 17.57 -14.67 -10.84
C LEU A 44 16.92 -15.53 -9.74
N GLU A 45 16.85 -16.84 -9.97
CA GLU A 45 16.21 -17.79 -9.05
C GLU A 45 16.90 -17.82 -7.67
N ASP A 46 18.20 -17.59 -7.63
CA ASP A 46 19.00 -17.54 -6.40
C ASP A 46 18.83 -16.20 -5.66
N LEU A 47 18.42 -15.16 -6.37
CA LEU A 47 18.19 -13.83 -5.81
C LEU A 47 16.80 -13.70 -5.20
N LEU A 48 15.79 -14.44 -5.66
CA LEU A 48 14.40 -14.32 -5.23
C LEU A 48 14.19 -14.87 -3.81
N ILE A 49 13.83 -13.99 -2.85
CA ILE A 49 13.39 -14.39 -1.50
C ILE A 49 11.89 -14.67 -1.48
N THR A 50 11.10 -13.77 -2.06
CA THR A 50 9.64 -13.88 -2.14
C THR A 50 9.19 -13.80 -3.59
N GLY A 51 8.00 -14.30 -3.87
CA GLY A 51 7.36 -14.09 -5.17
C GLY A 51 7.86 -15.00 -6.30
N LYS A 52 8.47 -16.15 -6.01
CA LYS A 52 8.92 -17.09 -7.06
C LYS A 52 7.77 -17.55 -7.92
N GLN A 53 6.65 -17.92 -7.30
CA GLN A 53 5.45 -18.36 -8.01
C GLN A 53 4.78 -17.21 -8.74
N GLU A 54 4.62 -16.08 -8.06
CA GLU A 54 4.01 -14.88 -8.64
C GLU A 54 4.82 -14.35 -9.84
N TYR A 55 6.15 -14.41 -9.77
CA TYR A 55 7.01 -14.06 -10.90
C TYR A 55 6.87 -15.04 -12.08
N ALA A 56 6.77 -16.35 -11.81
CA ALA A 56 6.55 -17.35 -12.84
C ALA A 56 5.20 -17.15 -13.57
N ASP A 57 4.19 -16.71 -12.83
CA ASP A 57 2.85 -16.43 -13.35
C ASP A 57 2.69 -15.00 -13.90
N PHE A 58 3.69 -14.12 -13.66
CA PHE A 58 3.66 -12.73 -14.08
C PHE A 58 3.60 -12.59 -15.60
N ARG A 59 2.63 -11.82 -16.11
CA ARG A 59 2.43 -11.61 -17.54
C ARG A 59 2.52 -10.14 -17.93
N ASP A 60 1.88 -9.26 -17.18
CA ASP A 60 1.79 -7.82 -17.47
C ASP A 60 1.62 -7.04 -16.16
N GLY A 61 1.83 -5.73 -16.22
CA GLY A 61 1.72 -4.84 -15.07
C GLY A 61 3.06 -4.58 -14.40
N CYS A 62 3.01 -4.40 -13.08
CA CYS A 62 4.19 -4.20 -12.27
C CYS A 62 4.12 -5.08 -11.01
N LEU A 63 5.11 -5.95 -10.84
CA LEU A 63 5.24 -6.86 -9.70
C LEU A 63 6.30 -6.32 -8.75
N TYR A 64 5.97 -6.23 -7.45
CA TYR A 64 6.92 -5.94 -6.41
C TYR A 64 7.26 -7.21 -5.63
N LEU A 65 8.56 -7.47 -5.45
CA LEU A 65 9.08 -8.64 -4.74
C LEU A 65 10.36 -8.29 -3.96
N THR A 66 10.86 -9.24 -3.17
CA THR A 66 12.08 -9.06 -2.38
C THR A 66 13.20 -9.94 -2.94
N LEU A 67 14.34 -9.32 -3.20
CA LEU A 67 15.57 -9.98 -3.64
C LEU A 67 16.57 -10.05 -2.49
N ARG A 68 17.46 -11.04 -2.56
CA ARG A 68 18.68 -11.12 -1.75
C ARG A 68 19.88 -10.89 -2.64
N ILE A 69 20.56 -9.78 -2.41
CA ILE A 69 21.82 -9.47 -3.09
C ILE A 69 22.92 -9.61 -2.06
N HIS A 70 23.79 -10.62 -2.24
CA HIS A 70 24.73 -11.08 -1.22
C HIS A 70 24.00 -11.39 0.10
N ASN A 71 24.23 -10.62 1.16
CA ASN A 71 23.58 -10.84 2.47
C ASN A 71 22.52 -9.80 2.81
N THR A 72 22.15 -8.95 1.86
CA THR A 72 21.18 -7.86 2.07
C THR A 72 19.90 -8.13 1.31
N SER A 73 18.77 -8.05 2.01
CA SER A 73 17.46 -8.09 1.38
C SER A 73 17.08 -6.69 0.87
N CYS A 74 16.63 -6.61 -0.37
CA CYS A 74 16.15 -5.36 -0.95
C CYS A 74 14.86 -5.57 -1.74
N GLY A 75 14.00 -4.56 -1.74
CA GLY A 75 12.82 -4.54 -2.56
C GLY A 75 13.18 -4.29 -4.03
N ALA A 76 12.42 -4.92 -4.93
CA ALA A 76 12.55 -4.72 -6.36
C ALA A 76 11.18 -4.60 -7.01
N SER A 77 11.02 -3.64 -7.92
CA SER A 77 9.89 -3.61 -8.84
C SER A 77 10.28 -4.22 -10.17
N VAL A 78 9.37 -4.99 -10.75
CA VAL A 78 9.56 -5.72 -12.01
C VAL A 78 8.49 -5.28 -13.00
N SER A 79 8.92 -4.89 -14.20
CA SER A 79 8.03 -4.58 -15.31
C SER A 79 8.47 -5.34 -16.55
N ARG A 80 7.52 -5.84 -17.35
CA ARG A 80 7.82 -6.54 -18.59
C ARG A 80 7.86 -5.59 -19.78
N VAL A 81 8.94 -5.64 -20.53
CA VAL A 81 9.14 -4.85 -21.75
C VAL A 81 9.59 -5.79 -22.87
N GLY A 82 8.68 -6.11 -23.78
CA GLY A 82 8.92 -7.12 -24.81
C GLY A 82 9.21 -8.49 -24.20
N ASP A 83 10.37 -9.06 -24.53
CA ASP A 83 10.82 -10.38 -24.04
C ASP A 83 11.70 -10.28 -22.79
N SER A 84 11.83 -9.10 -22.18
CA SER A 84 12.71 -8.88 -21.05
C SER A 84 11.94 -8.31 -19.87
N ASP A 85 12.32 -8.74 -18.67
CA ASP A 85 11.83 -8.20 -17.42
C ASP A 85 12.86 -7.21 -16.87
N ILE A 86 12.42 -5.99 -16.59
CA ILE A 86 13.26 -4.92 -16.02
C ILE A 86 13.05 -4.90 -14.52
N PHE A 87 14.13 -5.09 -13.79
CA PHE A 87 14.18 -5.01 -12.33
C PHE A 87 14.78 -3.67 -11.92
N VAL A 88 14.08 -2.94 -11.09
CA VAL A 88 14.54 -1.68 -10.47
C VAL A 88 14.56 -1.86 -8.96
N LEU A 89 15.74 -1.68 -8.36
CA LEU A 89 15.95 -1.91 -6.92
C LEU A 89 15.74 -0.64 -6.11
N GLU A 90 15.32 -0.83 -4.87
CA GLU A 90 15.26 0.26 -3.89
C GLU A 90 16.67 0.77 -3.52
N GLN A 91 16.77 2.07 -3.23
CA GLN A 91 18.03 2.72 -2.85
C GLN A 91 18.14 2.93 -1.35
N ASP A 92 19.39 2.90 -0.82
CA ASP A 92 19.67 3.17 0.60
C ASP A 92 19.45 4.66 0.97
N ALA A 93 19.59 5.57 0.00
CA ALA A 93 19.25 7.00 0.17
C ALA A 93 17.81 7.23 0.63
N ASP A 94 16.91 6.31 0.28
CA ASP A 94 15.51 6.35 0.72
C ASP A 94 15.36 6.21 2.24
N GLN A 95 16.27 5.51 2.93
CA GLN A 95 16.20 5.33 4.38
C GLN A 95 16.46 6.64 5.14
N MET A 96 17.47 7.42 4.73
CA MET A 96 17.75 8.73 5.35
C MET A 96 16.58 9.69 5.18
N GLN A 97 15.94 9.64 4.02
CA GLN A 97 14.78 10.46 3.72
C GLN A 97 13.56 10.05 4.55
N LEU A 98 13.31 8.74 4.69
CA LEU A 98 12.26 8.22 5.57
C LEU A 98 12.50 8.60 7.05
N GLN A 99 13.75 8.54 7.51
CA GLN A 99 14.11 8.97 8.87
C GLN A 99 13.82 10.46 9.10
N ALA A 100 14.21 11.32 8.17
CA ALA A 100 13.92 12.76 8.25
C ALA A 100 12.41 13.04 8.29
N MET A 101 11.64 12.33 7.45
CA MET A 101 10.19 12.42 7.45
C MET A 101 9.57 11.97 8.78
N ALA A 102 10.06 10.86 9.36
CA ALA A 102 9.58 10.36 10.64
C ALA A 102 9.84 11.33 11.79
N LEU A 103 11.01 12.00 11.79
CA LEU A 103 11.33 13.04 12.75
C LEU A 103 10.38 14.23 12.62
N ALA A 104 10.15 14.73 11.40
CA ALA A 104 9.18 15.80 11.15
C ALA A 104 7.75 15.39 11.57
N ALA A 105 7.34 14.17 11.29
CA ALA A 105 6.05 13.64 11.70
C ALA A 105 5.87 13.64 13.23
N LYS A 106 6.93 13.31 13.97
CA LYS A 106 6.91 13.32 15.44
C LYS A 106 6.62 14.71 15.99
N GLU A 107 7.25 15.74 15.43
CA GLU A 107 7.05 17.14 15.87
C GLU A 107 5.67 17.68 15.49
N LEU A 108 5.11 17.25 14.35
CA LEU A 108 3.80 17.70 13.88
C LEU A 108 2.62 17.02 14.61
N ARG A 109 2.82 15.88 15.25
CA ARG A 109 1.74 15.09 15.87
C ARG A 109 1.02 15.86 16.99
N LEU A 110 1.76 16.48 17.90
CA LEU A 110 1.17 17.18 19.03
C LEU A 110 0.34 18.40 18.63
N PRO A 111 0.84 19.36 17.80
CA PRO A 111 0.03 20.50 17.39
C PRO A 111 -1.20 20.08 16.57
N LEU A 112 -1.09 19.01 15.76
CA LEU A 112 -2.23 18.50 15.03
C LEU A 112 -3.29 17.92 15.96
N ASN A 113 -2.92 17.08 16.93
CA ASN A 113 -3.88 16.50 17.88
C ASN A 113 -4.60 17.59 18.67
N ASN A 114 -3.91 18.66 19.05
CA ASN A 114 -4.53 19.82 19.70
C ASN A 114 -5.58 20.48 18.79
N ALA A 115 -5.25 20.70 17.50
CA ALA A 115 -6.18 21.26 16.54
C ALA A 115 -7.40 20.35 16.31
N MET A 116 -7.20 19.04 16.22
CA MET A 116 -8.28 18.05 16.09
C MET A 116 -9.21 18.07 17.28
N THR A 117 -8.66 18.09 18.49
CA THR A 117 -9.45 18.14 19.73
C THR A 117 -10.30 19.42 19.81
N ILE A 118 -9.73 20.58 19.44
CA ILE A 118 -10.47 21.85 19.41
C ILE A 118 -11.59 21.79 18.36
N THR A 119 -11.29 21.32 17.17
CA THR A 119 -12.28 21.21 16.09
C THR A 119 -13.40 20.25 16.46
N ASP A 120 -13.07 19.14 17.11
CA ASP A 120 -14.04 18.16 17.62
C ASP A 120 -15.03 18.80 18.61
N GLY A 121 -14.55 19.69 19.45
CA GLY A 121 -15.35 20.45 20.40
C GLY A 121 -16.31 21.47 19.76
N LEU A 122 -16.12 21.84 18.48
CA LEU A 122 -17.00 22.78 17.78
C LEU A 122 -18.32 22.14 17.30
N PHE A 123 -18.35 20.82 17.09
CA PHE A 123 -19.55 20.12 16.57
C PHE A 123 -20.80 20.22 17.47
N PRO A 124 -20.71 20.14 18.82
CA PRO A 124 -21.89 20.31 19.69
C PRO A 124 -22.55 21.69 19.57
N VAL A 125 -21.76 22.73 19.28
CA VAL A 125 -22.25 24.12 19.16
C VAL A 125 -22.99 24.34 17.85
N SER A 126 -22.65 23.58 16.80
CA SER A 126 -23.31 23.62 15.50
C SER A 126 -24.56 22.72 15.42
N GLY A 127 -24.99 22.13 16.55
CA GLY A 127 -26.12 21.20 16.63
C GLY A 127 -27.47 21.74 16.16
N LYS A 128 -28.57 21.03 16.45
CA LYS A 128 -29.96 21.10 15.90
C LYS A 128 -30.50 22.46 15.40
N ASN A 129 -29.86 23.59 15.74
CA ASN A 129 -30.18 24.97 15.29
C ASN A 129 -28.96 25.63 14.63
N GLY A 130 -27.91 24.88 14.26
CA GLY A 130 -26.69 25.43 13.67
C GLY A 130 -26.88 25.84 12.23
N ASP A 131 -26.09 26.85 11.82
CA ASP A 131 -25.99 27.28 10.43
C ASP A 131 -25.44 26.13 9.56
N PRO A 132 -26.16 25.67 8.52
CA PRO A 132 -25.69 24.60 7.61
C PRO A 132 -24.34 24.92 6.97
N ASP A 133 -24.08 26.19 6.66
CA ASP A 133 -22.83 26.63 6.06
C ASP A 133 -21.67 26.50 7.04
N LEU A 134 -21.89 26.82 8.32
CA LEU A 134 -20.88 26.62 9.38
C LEU A 134 -20.57 25.13 9.57
N LEU A 135 -21.60 24.28 9.59
CA LEU A 135 -21.43 22.84 9.71
C LEU A 135 -20.60 22.26 8.54
N GLU A 136 -20.81 22.74 7.33
CA GLU A 136 -20.03 22.31 6.19
C GLU A 136 -18.57 22.81 6.27
N GLN A 137 -18.34 24.04 6.72
CA GLN A 137 -16.99 24.56 6.90
C GLN A 137 -16.22 23.78 7.97
N VAL A 138 -16.83 23.46 9.10
CA VAL A 138 -16.22 22.64 10.17
C VAL A 138 -15.92 21.23 9.65
N ALA A 139 -16.81 20.62 8.88
CA ALA A 139 -16.57 19.32 8.26
C ALA A 139 -15.38 19.35 7.28
N LYS A 140 -15.22 20.42 6.49
CA LYS A 140 -14.06 20.62 5.62
C LYS A 140 -12.75 20.77 6.41
N ILE A 141 -12.77 21.53 7.50
CA ILE A 141 -11.61 21.66 8.40
C ILE A 141 -11.27 20.29 9.01
N ASN A 142 -12.26 19.60 9.54
CA ASN A 142 -12.07 18.28 10.16
C ASN A 142 -11.46 17.28 9.17
N ARG A 143 -12.00 17.19 7.95
CA ARG A 143 -11.42 16.37 6.89
C ARG A 143 -9.95 16.72 6.63
N GLY A 144 -9.61 18.02 6.54
CA GLY A 144 -8.23 18.46 6.34
C GLY A 144 -7.29 18.03 7.48
N LEU A 145 -7.78 18.08 8.72
CA LEU A 145 -7.02 17.61 9.89
C LEU A 145 -6.79 16.08 9.85
N PHE A 146 -7.80 15.30 9.47
CA PHE A 146 -7.66 13.85 9.25
C PHE A 146 -6.67 13.53 8.14
N GLN A 147 -6.67 14.29 7.03
CA GLN A 147 -5.70 14.14 5.96
C GLN A 147 -4.26 14.41 6.45
N MET A 148 -4.05 15.48 7.20
CA MET A 148 -2.74 15.77 7.80
C MET A 148 -2.31 14.67 8.76
N HIS A 149 -3.23 14.18 9.61
CA HIS A 149 -2.93 13.09 10.53
C HIS A 149 -2.52 11.82 9.80
N ARG A 150 -3.24 11.45 8.72
CA ARG A 150 -2.87 10.30 7.89
C ARG A 150 -1.47 10.44 7.30
N ILE A 151 -1.13 11.62 6.78
CA ILE A 151 0.21 11.88 6.26
C ILE A 151 1.28 11.67 7.33
N ILE A 152 1.06 12.20 8.53
CA ILE A 152 1.97 12.06 9.67
C ILE A 152 2.14 10.59 10.07
N CYS A 153 1.04 9.83 10.14
CA CYS A 153 1.10 8.39 10.41
C CYS A 153 1.85 7.64 9.32
N ASN A 154 1.56 7.91 8.05
CA ASN A 154 2.24 7.27 6.93
C ASN A 154 3.76 7.55 6.90
N MET A 155 4.18 8.78 7.25
CA MET A 155 5.61 9.14 7.35
C MET A 155 6.31 8.35 8.47
N SER A 156 5.67 8.24 9.64
CA SER A 156 6.20 7.48 10.79
C SER A 156 6.27 5.98 10.48
N ASP A 157 5.20 5.42 9.90
CA ASP A 157 5.11 3.98 9.66
C ASP A 157 5.99 3.53 8.51
N ALA A 158 6.14 4.33 7.45
CA ALA A 158 7.04 4.01 6.35
C ALA A 158 8.50 3.83 6.84
N TYR A 159 8.94 4.67 7.77
CA TYR A 159 10.24 4.52 8.41
C TYR A 159 10.28 3.31 9.33
N ARG A 160 9.30 3.18 10.25
CA ARG A 160 9.22 2.05 11.20
C ARG A 160 9.26 0.71 10.47
N TYR A 161 8.44 0.52 9.45
CA TYR A 161 8.36 -0.73 8.70
C TYR A 161 9.61 -1.03 7.87
N SER A 162 10.39 0.01 7.50
CA SER A 162 11.68 -0.21 6.83
C SER A 162 12.79 -0.69 7.78
N GLN A 163 12.65 -0.47 9.10
CA GLN A 163 13.63 -0.85 10.11
C GLN A 163 13.30 -2.17 10.82
N GLU A 164 12.00 -2.51 10.90
CA GLU A 164 11.56 -3.71 11.62
C GLU A 164 11.87 -4.98 10.82
N THR A 165 12.73 -5.83 11.39
CA THR A 165 13.04 -7.17 10.87
C THR A 165 12.08 -8.23 11.44
N ASP A 166 11.52 -7.99 12.63
CA ASP A 166 10.66 -8.94 13.34
C ASP A 166 9.24 -8.39 13.46
N ALA A 167 8.33 -8.95 12.68
CA ALA A 167 6.90 -8.64 12.80
C ALA A 167 6.31 -9.27 14.07
N VAL A 168 5.50 -8.53 14.81
CA VAL A 168 4.69 -9.09 15.92
C VAL A 168 3.53 -9.86 15.31
N THR A 169 3.71 -11.16 15.10
CA THR A 169 2.70 -12.00 14.46
C THR A 169 1.90 -12.79 15.50
N GLU A 170 0.59 -12.86 15.26
CA GLU A 170 -0.34 -13.70 16.00
C GLU A 170 -1.11 -14.60 15.04
N THR A 171 -1.46 -15.82 15.49
CA THR A 171 -2.33 -16.70 14.70
C THR A 171 -3.76 -16.16 14.74
N ARG A 172 -4.29 -15.75 13.62
CA ARG A 172 -5.63 -15.17 13.47
C ARG A 172 -6.39 -15.83 12.31
N ASP A 173 -7.71 -15.82 12.38
CA ASP A 173 -8.58 -16.11 11.23
C ASP A 173 -8.61 -14.91 10.29
N ILE A 174 -7.87 -15.02 9.20
CA ILE A 174 -7.73 -13.93 8.23
C ILE A 174 -9.03 -13.66 7.45
N CYS A 175 -9.87 -14.69 7.24
CA CYS A 175 -11.14 -14.54 6.55
C CYS A 175 -12.09 -13.64 7.36
N SER A 176 -12.22 -13.89 8.66
CA SER A 176 -13.05 -13.08 9.56
C SER A 176 -12.54 -11.65 9.66
N LEU A 177 -11.21 -11.46 9.87
CA LEU A 177 -10.61 -10.12 9.99
C LEU A 177 -10.81 -9.27 8.73
N MET A 178 -10.59 -9.85 7.55
CA MET A 178 -10.79 -9.13 6.30
C MET A 178 -12.26 -8.83 6.03
N THR A 179 -13.15 -9.77 6.36
CA THR A 179 -14.61 -9.55 6.22
C THR A 179 -15.04 -8.38 7.10
N GLU A 180 -14.63 -8.35 8.36
CA GLU A 180 -14.92 -7.25 9.28
C GLU A 180 -14.38 -5.92 8.76
N LEU A 181 -13.14 -5.88 8.27
CA LEU A 181 -12.53 -4.69 7.71
C LEU A 181 -13.33 -4.15 6.51
N PHE A 182 -13.63 -4.98 5.52
CA PHE A 182 -14.33 -4.54 4.33
C PHE A 182 -15.79 -4.15 4.63
N GLU A 183 -16.53 -4.92 5.44
CA GLU A 183 -17.91 -4.59 5.80
C GLU A 183 -17.98 -3.30 6.64
N SER A 184 -17.05 -3.08 7.57
CA SER A 184 -17.02 -1.85 8.38
C SER A 184 -16.71 -0.59 7.54
N ASN A 185 -16.02 -0.72 6.41
CA ASN A 185 -15.72 0.39 5.51
C ASN A 185 -16.83 0.64 4.47
N LYS A 186 -17.75 -0.27 4.29
CA LYS A 186 -18.78 -0.23 3.23
C LYS A 186 -19.64 1.04 3.26
N GLU A 187 -20.16 1.38 4.44
CA GLU A 187 -20.97 2.59 4.60
C GLU A 187 -20.16 3.87 4.35
N LEU A 188 -18.89 3.90 4.77
CA LEU A 188 -18.03 5.05 4.52
C LEU A 188 -17.73 5.23 3.02
N VAL A 189 -17.43 4.15 2.31
CA VAL A 189 -17.16 4.18 0.86
C VAL A 189 -18.41 4.65 0.10
N LYS A 190 -19.60 4.30 0.59
CA LYS A 190 -20.88 4.76 0.02
C LYS A 190 -21.06 6.28 0.08
N HIS A 191 -20.44 6.98 1.05
CA HIS A 191 -20.41 8.46 1.06
C HIS A 191 -19.69 9.05 -0.15
N ALA A 192 -18.75 8.31 -0.76
CA ALA A 192 -18.12 8.70 -2.02
C ALA A 192 -18.98 8.34 -3.26
N GLY A 193 -20.17 7.77 -3.08
CA GLY A 193 -21.03 7.31 -4.17
C GLY A 193 -20.55 6.03 -4.84
N ILE A 194 -19.74 5.22 -4.16
CA ILE A 194 -19.13 3.99 -4.68
C ILE A 194 -19.65 2.81 -3.88
N ASP A 195 -19.99 1.72 -4.56
CA ASP A 195 -20.34 0.45 -3.91
C ASP A 195 -19.06 -0.37 -3.63
N LEU A 196 -19.03 -1.04 -2.48
CA LEU A 196 -17.93 -1.92 -2.07
C LEU A 196 -18.45 -3.33 -1.87
N HIS A 197 -17.90 -4.29 -2.63
CA HIS A 197 -18.21 -5.70 -2.50
C HIS A 197 -16.96 -6.48 -2.10
N PHE A 198 -17.09 -7.31 -1.06
CA PHE A 198 -16.02 -8.22 -0.63
C PHE A 198 -16.50 -9.66 -0.64
N ILE A 199 -15.65 -10.56 -1.12
CA ILE A 199 -15.89 -12.00 -1.15
C ILE A 199 -14.68 -12.71 -0.52
N ALA A 200 -14.93 -13.49 0.52
CA ALA A 200 -13.93 -14.35 1.16
C ALA A 200 -14.35 -15.82 1.10
N PRO A 201 -13.42 -16.77 1.31
CA PRO A 201 -13.75 -18.17 1.55
C PRO A 201 -14.67 -18.30 2.77
N SER A 202 -15.61 -19.24 2.71
CA SER A 202 -16.54 -19.51 3.81
C SER A 202 -15.87 -20.22 5.00
N GLU A 203 -14.78 -20.93 4.73
CA GLU A 203 -14.02 -21.64 5.76
C GLU A 203 -12.95 -20.71 6.38
N PRO A 204 -12.76 -20.75 7.71
CA PRO A 204 -11.74 -19.97 8.38
C PRO A 204 -10.34 -20.40 7.93
N ILE A 205 -9.45 -19.43 7.73
CA ILE A 205 -8.05 -19.67 7.38
C ILE A 205 -7.18 -19.03 8.45
N TYR A 206 -6.57 -19.87 9.26
CA TYR A 206 -5.68 -19.43 10.34
C TYR A 206 -4.26 -19.27 9.80
N CYS A 207 -3.67 -18.11 10.03
CA CYS A 207 -2.26 -17.86 9.70
C CYS A 207 -1.64 -16.84 10.67
N LEU A 208 -0.31 -16.85 10.73
CA LEU A 208 0.47 -15.87 11.48
C LEU A 208 0.41 -14.53 10.74
N VAL A 209 -0.17 -13.51 11.36
CA VAL A 209 -0.29 -12.17 10.79
C VAL A 209 0.09 -11.10 11.82
N ASP A 210 0.76 -10.07 11.34
CA ASP A 210 0.85 -8.76 11.97
C ASP A 210 -0.35 -7.95 11.47
N TRP A 211 -1.45 -8.00 12.24
CA TRP A 211 -2.70 -7.42 11.78
C TRP A 211 -2.61 -5.90 11.60
N GLU A 212 -1.93 -5.19 12.51
CA GLU A 212 -1.77 -3.73 12.39
C GLU A 212 -1.13 -3.35 11.04
N LYS A 213 -0.02 -4.00 10.71
CA LYS A 213 0.70 -3.76 9.45
C LYS A 213 -0.12 -4.15 8.23
N LEU A 214 -0.83 -5.29 8.31
CA LEU A 214 -1.67 -5.79 7.22
C LEU A 214 -2.89 -4.89 6.99
N GLU A 215 -3.59 -4.49 8.06
CA GLU A 215 -4.72 -3.56 8.03
C GLU A 215 -4.34 -2.22 7.38
N ARG A 216 -3.20 -1.65 7.76
CA ARG A 216 -2.66 -0.42 7.15
C ARG A 216 -2.40 -0.59 5.65
N GLY A 217 -1.80 -1.72 5.24
CA GLY A 217 -1.59 -2.03 3.82
C GLY A 217 -2.91 -2.12 3.05
N ILE A 218 -3.90 -2.83 3.60
CA ILE A 218 -5.22 -3.01 2.97
C ILE A 218 -5.98 -1.68 2.87
N HIS A 219 -5.98 -0.87 3.94
CA HIS A 219 -6.60 0.46 3.90
C HIS A 219 -5.95 1.38 2.84
N ASN A 220 -4.64 1.30 2.64
CA ASN A 220 -3.98 2.06 1.57
C ASN A 220 -4.39 1.56 0.18
N ILE A 221 -4.60 0.25 -0.02
CA ILE A 221 -5.18 -0.28 -1.27
C ILE A 221 -6.61 0.25 -1.45
N LEU A 222 -7.47 0.13 -0.43
CA LEU A 222 -8.85 0.57 -0.47
C LEU A 222 -8.97 2.08 -0.70
N SER A 223 -8.16 2.88 -0.01
CA SER A 223 -8.10 4.34 -0.20
C SER A 223 -7.75 4.72 -1.63
N ASN A 224 -6.77 4.05 -2.25
CA ASN A 224 -6.43 4.27 -3.64
C ASN A 224 -7.61 3.89 -4.55
N ALA A 225 -8.23 2.74 -4.33
CA ALA A 225 -9.39 2.30 -5.11
C ALA A 225 -10.55 3.30 -5.05
N VAL A 226 -10.91 3.80 -3.85
CA VAL A 226 -11.97 4.82 -3.69
C VAL A 226 -11.59 6.14 -4.35
N LYS A 227 -10.35 6.57 -4.17
CA LYS A 227 -9.83 7.86 -4.66
C LYS A 227 -9.86 7.97 -6.19
N PHE A 228 -9.58 6.89 -6.90
CA PHE A 228 -9.49 6.87 -8.36
C PHE A 228 -10.76 6.36 -9.04
N SER A 229 -11.76 5.88 -8.29
CA SER A 229 -13.06 5.44 -8.81
C SER A 229 -14.03 6.62 -8.94
N PRO A 230 -14.69 6.79 -10.10
CA PRO A 230 -15.80 7.72 -10.22
C PRO A 230 -17.01 7.30 -9.36
N ALA A 231 -17.83 8.27 -8.93
CA ALA A 231 -19.10 7.97 -8.30
C ALA A 231 -19.99 7.14 -9.24
N GLY A 232 -20.78 6.23 -8.67
CA GLY A 232 -21.64 5.30 -9.41
C GLY A 232 -20.91 4.03 -9.87
N THR A 233 -19.64 3.85 -9.51
CA THR A 233 -18.89 2.61 -9.80
C THR A 233 -18.87 1.66 -8.61
N CYS A 234 -18.30 0.49 -8.80
CA CYS A 234 -18.17 -0.56 -7.79
C CYS A 234 -16.71 -0.98 -7.63
N ILE A 235 -16.24 -1.06 -6.39
CA ILE A 235 -14.97 -1.68 -6.03
C ILE A 235 -15.25 -3.14 -5.67
N GLN A 236 -14.53 -4.04 -6.34
CA GLN A 236 -14.61 -5.48 -6.08
C GLN A 236 -13.36 -5.94 -5.34
N ALA A 237 -13.52 -6.46 -4.14
CA ALA A 237 -12.46 -7.05 -3.37
C ALA A 237 -12.73 -8.55 -3.17
N LYS A 238 -11.68 -9.36 -3.29
CA LYS A 238 -11.79 -10.83 -3.19
C LYS A 238 -10.57 -11.41 -2.50
N LEU A 239 -10.81 -12.27 -1.52
CA LEU A 239 -9.80 -13.12 -0.91
C LEU A 239 -9.91 -14.53 -1.49
N THR A 240 -8.82 -15.07 -2.01
CA THR A 240 -8.75 -16.46 -2.50
C THR A 240 -7.51 -17.14 -1.96
N ARG A 241 -7.55 -18.48 -1.93
CA ARG A 241 -6.42 -19.31 -1.51
C ARG A 241 -5.94 -20.15 -2.69
N SER A 242 -4.63 -20.20 -2.90
CA SER A 242 -3.97 -21.15 -3.80
C SER A 242 -2.75 -21.73 -3.08
N GLY A 243 -2.81 -23.01 -2.77
CA GLY A 243 -1.75 -23.68 -2.01
C GLY A 243 -1.50 -23.05 -0.64
N GLN A 244 -0.30 -22.53 -0.44
CA GLN A 244 0.15 -21.85 0.78
C GLN A 244 0.13 -20.34 0.68
N LEU A 245 -0.55 -19.79 -0.32
CA LEU A 245 -0.71 -18.35 -0.52
C LEU A 245 -2.18 -17.95 -0.47
N LEU A 246 -2.43 -16.81 0.16
CA LEU A 246 -3.66 -16.04 0.05
C LEU A 246 -3.45 -14.91 -0.93
N TYR A 247 -4.45 -14.63 -1.73
CA TYR A 247 -4.49 -13.55 -2.72
C TYR A 247 -5.63 -12.61 -2.36
N LEU A 248 -5.32 -11.43 -1.87
CA LEU A 248 -6.28 -10.35 -1.74
C LEU A 248 -6.21 -9.50 -3.00
N THR A 249 -7.25 -9.58 -3.82
CA THR A 249 -7.38 -8.80 -5.05
C THR A 249 -8.41 -7.70 -4.84
N VAL A 250 -8.05 -6.46 -5.14
CA VAL A 250 -8.94 -5.30 -5.13
C VAL A 250 -8.90 -4.66 -6.51
N GLN A 251 -10.06 -4.59 -7.16
CA GLN A 251 -10.23 -3.96 -8.47
C GLN A 251 -11.13 -2.74 -8.33
N ASP A 252 -10.64 -1.60 -8.81
CA ASP A 252 -11.40 -0.35 -8.83
C ASP A 252 -12.13 -0.13 -10.17
N GLY A 253 -13.06 0.82 -10.18
CA GLY A 253 -13.82 1.23 -11.36
C GLY A 253 -13.24 2.47 -12.04
N GLY A 254 -11.98 2.82 -11.78
CA GLY A 254 -11.34 4.04 -12.28
C GLY A 254 -10.95 3.99 -13.75
N SER A 255 -10.23 5.01 -14.19
CA SER A 255 -9.68 5.09 -15.56
C SER A 255 -8.38 4.28 -15.74
N GLY A 256 -7.94 3.60 -14.68
CA GLY A 256 -6.63 2.93 -14.65
C GLY A 256 -5.46 3.92 -14.52
N VAL A 257 -4.26 3.41 -14.78
CA VAL A 257 -3.01 4.20 -14.69
C VAL A 257 -2.49 4.50 -16.09
N ALA A 258 -2.14 5.77 -16.34
CA ALA A 258 -1.57 6.19 -17.61
C ALA A 258 -0.32 5.37 -17.96
N PRO A 259 -0.13 4.92 -19.22
CA PRO A 259 0.99 4.07 -19.62
C PRO A 259 2.37 4.59 -19.20
N ALA A 260 2.57 5.91 -19.27
CA ALA A 260 3.82 6.55 -18.86
C ALA A 260 4.15 6.41 -17.36
N LEU A 261 3.12 6.19 -16.50
CA LEU A 261 3.29 6.07 -15.06
C LEU A 261 3.39 4.60 -14.60
N ARG A 262 3.08 3.63 -15.45
CA ARG A 262 2.98 2.22 -15.06
C ARG A 262 4.31 1.64 -14.55
N SER A 263 5.40 1.91 -15.24
CA SER A 263 6.74 1.40 -14.88
C SER A 263 7.29 1.99 -13.58
N GLY A 264 6.82 3.18 -13.25
CA GLY A 264 7.29 3.91 -12.08
C GLY A 264 6.39 3.83 -10.84
N ILE A 265 5.21 3.22 -10.92
CA ILE A 265 4.20 3.30 -9.87
C ILE A 265 4.63 2.70 -8.51
N HIS A 266 5.61 1.81 -8.55
CA HIS A 266 6.22 1.23 -7.35
C HIS A 266 7.45 1.99 -6.84
N ALA A 267 7.95 2.98 -7.60
CA ALA A 267 9.02 3.82 -7.08
C ALA A 267 8.48 4.73 -5.99
N ARG A 268 9.30 4.95 -4.96
CA ARG A 268 8.98 5.92 -3.91
C ARG A 268 8.91 7.31 -4.54
N TYR A 269 7.93 8.11 -4.09
CA TYR A 269 7.82 9.53 -4.44
C TYR A 269 7.58 9.85 -5.92
N LEU A 270 6.97 8.97 -6.70
CA LEU A 270 6.58 9.32 -8.06
C LEU A 270 5.49 10.40 -8.04
N ARG A 271 5.95 11.63 -8.14
CA ARG A 271 5.19 12.75 -8.64
C ARG A 271 5.81 13.16 -9.97
N GLU A 272 5.01 13.28 -11.02
CA GLU A 272 5.45 14.10 -12.14
C GLU A 272 5.61 15.54 -11.61
N PRO A 273 6.81 16.15 -11.77
CA PRO A 273 6.97 17.57 -11.47
C PRO A 273 6.01 18.36 -12.36
N GLY A 274 4.99 18.98 -11.79
CA GLY A 274 4.02 19.80 -12.50
C GLY A 274 2.56 19.36 -12.42
N ILE A 275 2.22 18.19 -11.90
CA ILE A 275 0.83 17.83 -11.59
C ILE A 275 0.53 18.23 -10.15
N GLU A 276 0.04 19.43 -9.94
CA GLU A 276 -0.57 19.90 -8.68
C GLU A 276 -1.99 19.33 -8.52
N ASP A 277 -2.17 18.04 -8.68
CA ASP A 277 -3.43 17.38 -8.40
C ASP A 277 -3.41 16.91 -6.93
N GLY A 278 -4.26 17.53 -6.09
CA GLY A 278 -4.42 17.18 -4.68
C GLY A 278 -4.83 15.71 -4.44
N ARG A 279 -5.19 14.98 -5.50
CA ARG A 279 -5.45 13.55 -5.44
C ARG A 279 -4.18 12.71 -5.28
N TYR A 280 -3.01 13.21 -5.66
CA TYR A 280 -1.76 12.49 -5.51
C TYR A 280 -1.11 12.84 -4.16
N GLY A 281 -1.19 11.92 -3.18
CA GLY A 281 -0.51 12.03 -1.89
C GLY A 281 1.02 11.97 -1.99
N ILE A 282 1.73 11.90 -0.85
CA ILE A 282 3.20 11.88 -0.77
C ILE A 282 3.83 10.61 -1.40
N GLY A 283 3.02 9.65 -1.87
CA GLY A 283 3.51 8.39 -2.46
C GLY A 283 3.88 7.31 -1.42
N LEU A 284 3.66 7.55 -0.14
CA LEU A 284 4.00 6.59 0.92
C LEU A 284 3.03 5.40 1.02
N GLY A 285 1.82 5.50 0.46
CA GLY A 285 0.83 4.41 0.49
C GLY A 285 1.37 3.12 -0.13
N MET A 286 2.06 3.20 -1.26
CA MET A 286 2.67 2.03 -1.90
C MET A 286 3.80 1.43 -1.07
N VAL A 287 4.55 2.25 -0.32
CA VAL A 287 5.57 1.76 0.61
C VAL A 287 4.93 0.90 1.70
N LEU A 288 3.81 1.36 2.28
CA LEU A 288 3.09 0.62 3.31
C LEU A 288 2.48 -0.69 2.78
N ILE A 289 1.87 -0.65 1.57
CA ILE A 289 1.32 -1.84 0.91
C ILE A 289 2.41 -2.90 0.70
N ARG A 290 3.57 -2.50 0.16
CA ARG A 290 4.71 -3.40 -0.09
C ARG A 290 5.31 -3.95 1.20
N SER A 291 5.48 -3.09 2.20
CA SER A 291 6.00 -3.50 3.51
C SER A 291 5.08 -4.49 4.21
N ALA A 292 3.76 -4.29 4.09
CA ALA A 292 2.77 -5.24 4.59
C ALA A 292 2.89 -6.59 3.89
N ALA A 293 2.94 -6.62 2.56
CA ALA A 293 3.11 -7.86 1.79
C ALA A 293 4.42 -8.58 2.15
N ALA A 294 5.55 -7.87 2.16
CA ALA A 294 6.87 -8.43 2.45
C ALA A 294 6.94 -9.03 3.86
N ALA A 295 6.39 -8.35 4.89
CA ALA A 295 6.32 -8.86 6.26
C ALA A 295 5.57 -10.19 6.36
N HIS A 296 4.58 -10.38 5.49
CA HIS A 296 3.79 -11.61 5.41
C HIS A 296 4.32 -12.61 4.37
N GLY A 297 5.53 -12.41 3.86
CA GLY A 297 6.18 -13.30 2.89
C GLY A 297 5.51 -13.33 1.52
N GLY A 298 4.77 -12.29 1.21
CA GLY A 298 4.06 -12.12 -0.05
C GLY A 298 4.64 -11.03 -0.93
N THR A 299 3.88 -10.70 -1.97
CA THR A 299 4.21 -9.74 -3.02
C THR A 299 3.04 -8.81 -3.31
N VAL A 300 3.25 -7.79 -4.11
CA VAL A 300 2.19 -6.93 -4.64
C VAL A 300 2.28 -6.90 -6.16
N LEU A 301 1.18 -7.25 -6.82
CA LEU A 301 1.01 -7.16 -8.26
C LEU A 301 0.00 -6.06 -8.56
N MET A 302 0.33 -5.17 -9.49
CA MET A 302 -0.57 -4.17 -10.03
C MET A 302 -0.77 -4.41 -11.52
N GLU A 303 -2.01 -4.60 -11.91
CA GLU A 303 -2.45 -4.86 -13.28
C GLU A 303 -3.37 -3.74 -13.77
N TYR A 304 -3.41 -3.54 -15.07
CA TYR A 304 -4.20 -2.52 -15.75
C TYR A 304 -5.12 -3.18 -16.79
N PRO A 305 -6.26 -3.79 -16.35
CA PRO A 305 -7.20 -4.43 -17.26
C PRO A 305 -7.64 -3.45 -18.35
N GLN A 306 -7.81 -3.97 -19.58
CA GLN A 306 -8.19 -3.13 -20.73
C GLN A 306 -9.59 -2.53 -20.59
N GLU A 307 -10.47 -3.19 -19.82
CA GLU A 307 -11.88 -2.81 -19.75
C GLU A 307 -12.16 -1.68 -18.77
N GLN A 308 -11.51 -1.65 -17.60
CA GLN A 308 -11.68 -0.55 -16.62
C GLN A 308 -10.76 -0.68 -15.39
N GLY A 309 -10.26 0.45 -14.89
CA GLY A 309 -9.64 0.58 -13.57
C GLY A 309 -8.24 -0.01 -13.43
N ALA A 310 -7.79 -0.09 -12.20
CA ALA A 310 -6.59 -0.81 -11.79
C ALA A 310 -6.98 -2.00 -10.90
N ARG A 311 -6.15 -3.04 -10.94
CA ARG A 311 -6.27 -4.21 -10.07
C ARG A 311 -5.01 -4.34 -9.26
N VAL A 312 -5.15 -4.33 -7.94
CA VAL A 312 -4.06 -4.58 -7.00
C VAL A 312 -4.27 -5.93 -6.35
N THR A 313 -3.29 -6.80 -6.46
CA THR A 313 -3.28 -8.11 -5.78
C THR A 313 -2.13 -8.14 -4.79
N MET A 314 -2.45 -8.32 -3.51
CA MET A 314 -1.48 -8.56 -2.45
C MET A 314 -1.50 -10.05 -2.10
N THR A 315 -0.33 -10.69 -2.07
CA THR A 315 -0.23 -12.07 -1.59
C THR A 315 0.23 -12.11 -0.13
N ILE A 316 -0.18 -13.16 0.59
CA ILE A 316 0.13 -13.41 2.00
C ILE A 316 0.44 -14.88 2.14
N ALA A 317 1.63 -15.21 2.64
CA ALA A 317 2.00 -16.61 2.87
C ALA A 317 1.28 -17.16 4.11
N ILE A 318 0.62 -18.31 3.96
CA ILE A 318 -0.01 -19.04 5.07
C ILE A 318 1.11 -19.69 5.89
N ARG A 319 1.44 -19.08 7.02
CA ARG A 319 2.41 -19.59 7.98
C ARG A 319 1.66 -20.01 9.24
N ASN A 320 1.89 -21.22 9.70
CA ASN A 320 1.32 -21.73 10.95
C ASN A 320 2.41 -21.76 12.02
N ASN A 321 2.03 -21.38 13.23
CA ASN A 321 2.93 -21.56 14.36
C ASN A 321 2.98 -23.07 14.71
N THR A 322 4.15 -23.69 14.57
CA THR A 322 4.36 -25.10 14.95
C THR A 322 4.37 -25.31 16.46
N SER A 323 4.43 -24.25 17.24
CA SER A 323 4.40 -24.28 18.71
C SER A 323 2.99 -24.04 19.28
N GLY A 324 2.03 -24.83 18.90
CA GLY A 324 0.72 -25.18 19.46
C GLY A 324 -0.06 -24.28 20.45
N THR A 325 0.28 -23.02 20.64
CA THR A 325 -0.47 -22.09 21.49
C THR A 325 -1.37 -21.19 20.63
N VAL A 326 -2.58 -21.65 20.36
CA VAL A 326 -3.66 -20.77 19.93
C VAL A 326 -4.00 -19.87 21.13
N ARG A 327 -3.52 -18.64 21.13
CA ARG A 327 -3.96 -17.64 22.09
C ARG A 327 -5.35 -17.18 21.65
N SER A 328 -6.35 -17.37 22.52
CA SER A 328 -7.64 -16.69 22.41
C SER A 328 -7.39 -15.20 22.21
N PRO A 329 -8.18 -14.51 21.36
CA PRO A 329 -8.01 -13.09 21.11
C PRO A 329 -8.17 -12.33 22.44
N GLN A 330 -7.07 -12.07 23.13
CA GLN A 330 -7.04 -10.99 24.08
C GLN A 330 -7.05 -9.72 23.23
N HIS A 331 -8.10 -8.90 23.38
CA HIS A 331 -8.06 -7.51 22.99
C HIS A 331 -6.85 -6.88 23.72
N ARG A 332 -5.67 -7.01 23.16
CA ARG A 332 -4.64 -6.04 23.43
C ARG A 332 -5.17 -4.78 22.76
N PHE A 333 -5.45 -3.78 23.55
CA PHE A 333 -5.45 -2.42 23.05
C PHE A 333 -4.10 -2.22 22.38
N ALA A 334 -4.05 -2.51 21.08
CA ALA A 334 -2.94 -2.09 20.24
C ALA A 334 -2.78 -0.61 20.54
N ILE A 335 -1.55 -0.14 20.74
CA ILE A 335 -1.30 1.29 20.91
C ILE A 335 -1.94 1.92 19.69
N ASP A 336 -3.07 2.62 19.94
CA ASP A 336 -3.87 3.20 18.87
C ASP A 336 -3.02 4.26 18.17
N TYR A 337 -2.54 3.93 16.97
CA TYR A 337 -1.70 4.82 16.18
C TYR A 337 -2.43 6.11 15.77
N THR A 338 -3.75 6.10 15.85
CA THR A 338 -4.61 7.24 15.54
C THR A 338 -4.81 8.17 16.73
N GLY A 339 -4.42 7.74 17.96
CA GLY A 339 -4.64 8.52 19.17
C GLY A 339 -6.11 8.61 19.59
N GLY A 340 -6.91 7.58 19.31
CA GLY A 340 -8.32 7.46 19.67
C GLY A 340 -9.30 7.88 18.57
N TRP A 341 -8.81 8.26 17.39
CA TRP A 341 -9.66 8.61 16.25
C TRP A 341 -10.08 7.37 15.45
N ASP A 342 -11.20 7.46 14.74
CA ASP A 342 -11.69 6.36 13.88
C ASP A 342 -10.66 6.06 12.76
N HIS A 343 -10.08 4.86 12.80
CA HIS A 343 -9.08 4.39 11.84
C HIS A 343 -9.57 4.48 10.39
N ARG A 344 -10.83 4.16 10.14
CA ARG A 344 -11.43 4.14 8.81
C ARG A 344 -11.54 5.54 8.23
N LEU A 345 -12.00 6.51 9.05
CA LEU A 345 -12.06 7.93 8.67
C LEU A 345 -10.66 8.47 8.39
N LEU A 346 -9.67 8.09 9.21
CA LEU A 346 -8.29 8.48 9.00
C LEU A 346 -7.76 7.93 7.67
N GLU A 347 -7.88 6.63 7.46
CA GLU A 347 -7.29 5.96 6.30
C GLU A 347 -7.95 6.35 4.98
N LEU A 348 -9.25 6.64 4.98
CA LEU A 348 -9.98 7.05 3.80
C LEU A 348 -10.07 8.57 3.62
N SER A 349 -9.38 9.37 4.45
CA SER A 349 -9.51 10.83 4.48
C SER A 349 -9.17 11.54 3.16
N GLU A 350 -8.29 10.98 2.35
CA GLU A 350 -7.99 11.53 1.02
C GLU A 350 -9.11 11.26 0.00
N ALA A 351 -9.88 10.19 0.20
CA ALA A 351 -10.86 9.69 -0.76
C ALA A 351 -12.29 10.11 -0.43
N LEU A 352 -12.64 10.24 0.86
CA LEU A 352 -13.99 10.57 1.29
C LEU A 352 -14.32 12.07 1.14
N PRO A 353 -15.60 12.41 0.84
CA PRO A 353 -16.06 13.80 0.83
C PRO A 353 -16.13 14.39 2.25
N ALA A 354 -16.14 15.73 2.36
CA ALA A 354 -16.20 16.42 3.64
C ALA A 354 -17.44 16.05 4.47
N SER A 355 -18.56 15.69 3.81
CA SER A 355 -19.79 15.26 4.48
C SER A 355 -19.60 14.02 5.38
N ALA A 356 -18.65 13.14 5.09
CA ALA A 356 -18.32 11.99 5.94
C ALA A 356 -17.67 12.39 7.27
N TYR A 357 -17.21 13.64 7.42
CA TYR A 357 -16.55 14.18 8.60
C TYR A 357 -17.45 15.08 9.45
N ARG A 358 -18.76 15.05 9.18
CA ARG A 358 -19.77 15.64 10.06
C ARG A 358 -19.99 14.67 11.23
N LYS A 359 -19.86 15.16 12.45
CA LYS A 359 -20.36 14.42 13.60
C LYS A 359 -21.86 14.61 13.68
N GLU A 360 -22.60 13.52 13.56
CA GLU A 360 -23.99 13.51 13.97
C GLU A 360 -24.01 13.57 15.50
N LEU A 361 -24.79 14.51 16.04
CA LEU A 361 -25.05 14.57 17.48
C LEU A 361 -25.94 13.36 17.83
N ASN A 362 -25.35 12.38 18.50
CA ASN A 362 -26.10 11.35 19.22
C ASN A 362 -26.66 11.88 20.53
#